data_a5a0fc6ab56ee7f2bb831f662f8c9997
#
_entry.id   a5a0fc6ab56ee7f2bb831f662f8c9997
#
_cell.length_a   1.000
_cell.length_b   1.000
_cell.length_c   1.000
_cell.angle_alpha   90.00
_cell.angle_beta   90.00
_cell.angle_gamma   90.00
#
_symmetry.space_group_name_H-M   'P 1'
#
loop_
_entity.id
_entity.type
_entity.pdbx_description
1 polymer ?
#
loop_
_entity_poly.entity_id
_entity_poly.type
_entity_poly.pdbx_seq_one_letter_code
_entity_poly.pdbx_strand_id
1 'polypeptide(L)'
;MNLSIISWIIYDIGNTLFNAGITGLFFPLWVITKLNGTDATVGYTLAIGLLATLIISPIIGAVSDQAKTRKVFLGISTILCGLSTTLIGNSTIIVSLLSFGFAVTTLHIGDIFYNSMLKDVSSKKNIGFIGGIGAGIGYLGAIMAILIGLFIIEDQGYPLGFIIMGILIIIFGIPILFYLKEKPNKKQNRYIKISTNILKRSAIQLKHTLKDIKEFPGLAKFLIARFWYSWAMYTASTFTSLYILETIGLSERQIQYLIFTGIITAIPSAFIWGKMVDKYKPKKILSIVLILWILNLIIAISAGIFIISDNIWWFISGFTGILISGVWSCDRPYMHLLISDEFIGEYFGLHGFSGRLGSILGTTSWGFIVTTMNLGQPVALSSLGLCILLSLIFILSIETNYKKREKTKWKN
;
A
#
# COMPACT_ATOMS: atom_id res chain seq x y z
N MET A 1 19.28 0.95 -19.75
CA MET A 1 17.91 0.45 -19.48
C MET A 1 17.05 0.64 -20.71
N ASN A 2 16.20 -0.33 -21.06
CA ASN A 2 15.26 -0.23 -22.19
C ASN A 2 14.13 0.75 -21.82
N LEU A 3 13.59 1.51 -22.80
CA LEU A 3 12.48 2.47 -22.62
C LEU A 3 11.25 1.83 -21.94
N SER A 4 11.01 0.54 -22.19
CA SER A 4 9.94 -0.22 -21.55
C SER A 4 10.12 -0.36 -20.03
N ILE A 5 11.35 -0.54 -19.56
CA ILE A 5 11.69 -0.59 -18.12
C ILE A 5 11.54 0.80 -17.50
N ILE A 6 12.07 1.82 -18.19
CA ILE A 6 12.02 3.20 -17.72
C ILE A 6 10.57 3.66 -17.56
N SER A 7 9.70 3.40 -18.54
CA SER A 7 8.29 3.78 -18.49
C SER A 7 7.55 3.09 -17.37
N TRP A 8 7.88 1.82 -17.07
CA TRP A 8 7.30 1.08 -15.95
C TRP A 8 7.74 1.69 -14.59
N ILE A 9 9.01 2.11 -14.47
CA ILE A 9 9.54 2.75 -13.26
C ILE A 9 8.92 4.14 -13.06
N ILE A 10 8.81 4.94 -14.12
CA ILE A 10 8.22 6.30 -14.05
C ILE A 10 6.78 6.27 -13.57
N TYR A 11 6.00 5.24 -13.92
CA TYR A 11 4.63 5.06 -13.44
C TYR A 11 4.56 5.04 -11.91
N ASP A 12 5.53 4.43 -11.24
CA ASP A 12 5.55 4.29 -9.78
C ASP A 12 5.69 5.63 -9.04
N ILE A 13 6.24 6.65 -9.73
CA ILE A 13 6.29 8.03 -9.19
C ILE A 13 4.86 8.56 -8.99
N GLY A 14 3.99 8.43 -10.00
CA GLY A 14 2.58 8.85 -9.91
C GLY A 14 1.78 8.05 -8.87
N ASN A 15 2.04 6.75 -8.79
CA ASN A 15 1.42 5.87 -7.80
C ASN A 15 1.81 6.28 -6.36
N THR A 16 3.10 6.50 -6.12
CA THR A 16 3.59 6.92 -4.81
C THR A 16 3.16 8.34 -4.44
N LEU A 17 3.10 9.25 -5.44
CA LEU A 17 2.55 10.60 -5.24
C LEU A 17 1.11 10.55 -4.73
N PHE A 18 0.26 9.67 -5.28
CA PHE A 18 -1.10 9.49 -4.78
C PHE A 18 -1.11 8.88 -3.36
N ASN A 19 -0.42 7.76 -3.17
CA ASN A 19 -0.49 7.02 -1.90
C ASN A 19 0.12 7.82 -0.73
N ALA A 20 1.30 8.38 -0.89
CA ALA A 20 1.98 9.13 0.18
C ALA A 20 1.45 10.57 0.30
N GLY A 21 1.25 11.24 -0.85
CA GLY A 21 0.82 12.64 -0.86
C GLY A 21 -0.68 12.79 -0.58
N ILE A 22 -1.52 12.16 -1.39
CA ILE A 22 -2.96 12.38 -1.27
C ILE A 22 -3.54 11.56 -0.12
N THR A 23 -3.37 10.24 -0.13
CA THR A 23 -3.99 9.36 0.87
C THR A 23 -3.35 9.49 2.26
N GLY A 24 -2.02 9.64 2.33
CA GLY A 24 -1.30 9.68 3.61
C GLY A 24 -1.15 11.07 4.22
N LEU A 25 -1.33 12.15 3.45
CA LEU A 25 -1.04 13.50 3.94
C LEU A 25 -2.17 14.49 3.65
N PHE A 26 -2.39 14.86 2.39
CA PHE A 26 -3.20 16.05 2.10
C PHE A 26 -4.71 15.82 2.16
N PHE A 27 -5.23 14.65 1.81
CA PHE A 27 -6.65 14.38 1.95
C PHE A 27 -7.09 14.33 3.42
N PRO A 28 -6.38 13.61 4.34
CA PRO A 28 -6.71 13.67 5.76
C PRO A 28 -6.66 15.07 6.33
N LEU A 29 -5.58 15.82 6.08
CA LEU A 29 -5.43 17.19 6.56
C LEU A 29 -6.53 18.10 6.01
N TRP A 30 -6.86 18.04 4.73
CA TRP A 30 -7.91 18.82 4.10
C TRP A 30 -9.30 18.53 4.70
N VAL A 31 -9.62 17.27 4.97
CA VAL A 31 -10.90 16.88 5.58
C VAL A 31 -11.02 17.51 6.97
N ILE A 32 -10.00 17.46 7.78
CA ILE A 32 -10.03 18.00 9.15
C ILE A 32 -10.00 19.53 9.12
N THR A 33 -9.04 20.14 8.39
CA THR A 33 -8.77 21.59 8.51
C THR A 33 -9.69 22.46 7.66
N LYS A 34 -10.27 21.93 6.58
CA LYS A 34 -11.11 22.71 5.65
C LYS A 34 -12.57 22.29 5.64
N LEU A 35 -12.87 21.02 5.90
CA LEU A 35 -14.25 20.54 5.91
C LEU A 35 -14.84 20.43 7.33
N ASN A 36 -14.05 20.63 8.39
CA ASN A 36 -14.41 20.30 9.77
C ASN A 36 -14.94 18.86 9.90
N GLY A 37 -14.37 17.96 9.10
CA GLY A 37 -14.68 16.54 9.14
C GLY A 37 -14.01 15.84 10.32
N THR A 38 -14.09 14.52 10.34
CA THR A 38 -13.56 13.69 11.44
C THR A 38 -12.66 12.59 10.89
N ASP A 39 -11.88 11.95 11.76
CA ASP A 39 -11.11 10.75 11.44
C ASP A 39 -11.98 9.66 10.79
N ALA A 40 -13.26 9.54 11.24
CA ALA A 40 -14.21 8.62 10.64
C ALA A 40 -14.54 8.98 9.18
N THR A 41 -14.63 10.27 8.84
CA THR A 41 -14.85 10.71 7.46
C THR A 41 -13.70 10.25 6.57
N VAL A 42 -12.46 10.41 7.00
CA VAL A 42 -11.27 9.96 6.28
C VAL A 42 -11.25 8.44 6.17
N GLY A 43 -11.37 7.73 7.29
CA GLY A 43 -11.25 6.28 7.37
C GLY A 43 -12.33 5.56 6.57
N TYR A 44 -13.59 5.98 6.69
CA TYR A 44 -14.70 5.33 5.99
C TYR A 44 -14.67 5.60 4.50
N THR A 45 -14.31 6.81 4.07
CA THR A 45 -14.18 7.12 2.64
C THR A 45 -13.08 6.28 1.99
N LEU A 46 -11.93 6.16 2.64
CA LEU A 46 -10.84 5.31 2.18
C LEU A 46 -11.26 3.83 2.17
N ALA A 47 -11.91 3.36 3.24
CA ALA A 47 -12.36 1.98 3.36
C ALA A 47 -13.38 1.61 2.26
N ILE A 48 -14.29 2.50 1.90
CA ILE A 48 -15.25 2.29 0.80
C ILE A 48 -14.52 2.13 -0.53
N GLY A 49 -13.53 2.96 -0.84
CA GLY A 49 -12.73 2.83 -2.06
C GLY A 49 -11.95 1.53 -2.13
N LEU A 50 -11.34 1.12 -1.02
CA LEU A 50 -10.61 -0.15 -0.89
C LEU A 50 -11.57 -1.36 -0.99
N LEU A 51 -12.75 -1.28 -0.39
CA LEU A 51 -13.77 -2.33 -0.46
C LEU A 51 -14.30 -2.49 -1.90
N ALA A 52 -14.58 -1.39 -2.59
CA ALA A 52 -14.95 -1.42 -4.00
C ALA A 52 -13.87 -2.12 -4.84
N THR A 53 -12.60 -1.77 -4.60
CA THR A 53 -11.46 -2.47 -5.24
C THR A 53 -11.46 -3.96 -4.92
N LEU A 54 -11.67 -4.35 -3.68
CA LEU A 54 -11.66 -5.75 -3.25
C LEU A 54 -12.75 -6.57 -3.98
N ILE A 55 -13.94 -6.02 -4.13
CA ILE A 55 -15.07 -6.64 -4.83
C ILE A 55 -14.81 -6.74 -6.33
N ILE A 56 -14.23 -5.70 -6.94
CA ILE A 56 -14.03 -5.61 -8.40
C ILE A 56 -12.75 -6.37 -8.83
N SER A 57 -11.76 -6.51 -7.95
CA SER A 57 -10.44 -7.08 -8.31
C SER A 57 -10.48 -8.49 -8.93
N PRO A 58 -11.36 -9.45 -8.58
CA PRO A 58 -11.43 -10.74 -9.27
C PRO A 58 -11.88 -10.61 -10.74
N ILE A 59 -12.79 -9.67 -11.02
CA ILE A 59 -13.27 -9.40 -12.39
C ILE A 59 -12.12 -8.78 -13.20
N ILE A 60 -11.46 -7.79 -12.62
CA ILE A 60 -10.32 -7.10 -13.25
C ILE A 60 -9.15 -8.06 -13.50
N GLY A 61 -8.86 -8.97 -12.55
CA GLY A 61 -7.87 -10.02 -12.74
C GLY A 61 -8.19 -10.91 -13.93
N ALA A 62 -9.43 -11.37 -14.04
CA ALA A 62 -9.89 -12.19 -15.19
C ALA A 62 -9.84 -11.43 -16.52
N VAL A 63 -10.16 -10.14 -16.52
CA VAL A 63 -10.01 -9.25 -17.69
C VAL A 63 -8.53 -9.10 -18.06
N SER A 64 -7.66 -8.88 -17.09
CA SER A 64 -6.21 -8.78 -17.28
C SER A 64 -5.61 -10.02 -17.93
N ASP A 65 -6.07 -11.22 -17.51
CA ASP A 65 -5.58 -12.50 -18.05
C ASP A 65 -6.05 -12.76 -19.49
N GLN A 66 -7.22 -12.24 -19.88
CA GLN A 66 -7.81 -12.41 -21.21
C GLN A 66 -7.45 -11.27 -22.17
N ALA A 67 -7.04 -10.11 -21.65
CA ALA A 67 -6.76 -8.92 -22.44
C ALA A 67 -5.55 -9.12 -23.37
N LYS A 68 -5.68 -8.63 -24.62
CA LYS A 68 -4.56 -8.56 -25.57
C LYS A 68 -3.50 -7.58 -25.09
N THR A 69 -3.94 -6.50 -24.49
CA THR A 69 -3.07 -5.44 -23.98
C THR A 69 -3.61 -4.96 -22.64
N ARG A 70 -2.78 -5.07 -21.61
CA ARG A 70 -3.09 -4.63 -20.25
C ARG A 70 -2.82 -3.16 -20.05
N LYS A 71 -1.88 -2.59 -20.81
CA LYS A 71 -1.48 -1.18 -20.70
C LYS A 71 -2.62 -0.20 -20.97
N VAL A 72 -3.59 -0.54 -21.84
CA VAL A 72 -4.76 0.29 -22.10
C VAL A 72 -5.65 0.40 -20.86
N PHE A 73 -5.90 -0.73 -20.18
CA PHE A 73 -6.68 -0.74 -18.94
C PHE A 73 -5.96 0.02 -17.81
N LEU A 74 -4.64 -0.14 -17.71
CA LEU A 74 -3.82 0.64 -16.79
C LEU A 74 -3.93 2.14 -17.08
N GLY A 75 -3.82 2.54 -18.36
CA GLY A 75 -3.95 3.95 -18.76
C GLY A 75 -5.32 4.53 -18.44
N ILE A 76 -6.40 3.80 -18.73
CA ILE A 76 -7.77 4.22 -18.39
C ILE A 76 -7.90 4.41 -16.86
N SER A 77 -7.43 3.43 -16.06
CA SER A 77 -7.46 3.52 -14.60
C SER A 77 -6.67 4.73 -14.09
N THR A 78 -5.52 5.00 -14.68
CA THR A 78 -4.66 6.14 -14.29
C THR A 78 -5.29 7.48 -14.65
N ILE A 79 -5.89 7.59 -15.83
CA ILE A 79 -6.60 8.82 -16.25
C ILE A 79 -7.80 9.06 -15.34
N LEU A 80 -8.59 8.02 -15.05
CA LEU A 80 -9.73 8.14 -14.14
C LEU A 80 -9.28 8.52 -12.73
N CYS A 81 -8.19 7.94 -12.22
CA CYS A 81 -7.59 8.30 -10.93
C CYS A 81 -7.19 9.78 -10.91
N GLY A 82 -6.40 10.23 -11.90
CA GLY A 82 -5.95 11.62 -11.97
C GLY A 82 -7.10 12.61 -12.11
N LEU A 83 -8.07 12.37 -13.00
CA LEU A 83 -9.25 13.22 -13.16
C LEU A 83 -10.09 13.29 -11.87
N SER A 84 -10.31 12.16 -11.19
CA SER A 84 -11.03 12.16 -9.92
C SER A 84 -10.27 12.92 -8.83
N THR A 85 -8.93 12.83 -8.85
CA THR A 85 -8.08 13.59 -7.93
C THR A 85 -8.25 15.10 -8.13
N THR A 86 -8.36 15.59 -9.38
CA THR A 86 -8.57 17.03 -9.64
C THR A 86 -9.90 17.56 -9.15
N LEU A 87 -10.89 16.72 -8.91
CA LEU A 87 -12.21 17.10 -8.39
C LEU A 87 -12.21 17.24 -6.86
N ILE A 88 -11.21 16.71 -6.16
CA ILE A 88 -11.11 16.84 -4.69
C ILE A 88 -10.85 18.31 -4.35
N GLY A 89 -11.69 18.86 -3.46
CA GLY A 89 -11.58 20.26 -3.05
C GLY A 89 -12.08 21.30 -4.06
N ASN A 90 -12.39 20.91 -5.29
CA ASN A 90 -12.90 21.78 -6.35
C ASN A 90 -14.40 21.60 -6.62
N SER A 91 -15.10 20.87 -5.77
CA SER A 91 -16.51 20.52 -5.90
C SER A 91 -17.17 20.51 -4.53
N THR A 92 -18.45 20.12 -4.48
CA THR A 92 -19.13 19.94 -3.18
C THR A 92 -18.45 18.88 -2.32
N ILE A 93 -18.64 18.94 -1.01
CA ILE A 93 -18.06 17.99 -0.04
C ILE A 93 -18.35 16.54 -0.46
N ILE A 94 -19.61 16.24 -0.78
CA ILE A 94 -20.05 14.90 -1.18
C ILE A 94 -19.30 14.44 -2.45
N VAL A 95 -19.24 15.30 -3.46
CA VAL A 95 -18.55 14.98 -4.73
C VAL A 95 -17.06 14.80 -4.48
N SER A 96 -16.43 15.61 -3.62
CA SER A 96 -15.01 15.47 -3.27
C SER A 96 -14.72 14.15 -2.57
N LEU A 97 -15.54 13.74 -1.60
CA LEU A 97 -15.38 12.45 -0.90
C LEU A 97 -15.60 11.28 -1.85
N LEU A 98 -16.63 11.32 -2.70
CA LEU A 98 -16.88 10.29 -3.72
C LEU A 98 -15.73 10.22 -4.74
N SER A 99 -15.19 11.37 -5.16
CA SER A 99 -14.07 11.47 -6.08
C SER A 99 -12.80 10.85 -5.47
N PHE A 100 -12.52 11.11 -4.19
CA PHE A 100 -11.41 10.46 -3.50
C PHE A 100 -11.60 8.94 -3.42
N GLY A 101 -12.76 8.45 -2.99
CA GLY A 101 -13.06 7.01 -2.95
C GLY A 101 -12.93 6.34 -4.33
N PHE A 102 -13.39 7.02 -5.39
CA PHE A 102 -13.25 6.55 -6.76
C PHE A 102 -11.80 6.61 -7.26
N ALA A 103 -11.03 7.64 -6.90
CA ALA A 103 -9.61 7.73 -7.20
C ALA A 103 -8.82 6.59 -6.54
N VAL A 104 -9.08 6.27 -5.27
CA VAL A 104 -8.52 5.12 -4.56
C VAL A 104 -8.86 3.81 -5.29
N THR A 105 -10.11 3.63 -5.68
CA THR A 105 -10.55 2.42 -6.39
C THR A 105 -9.81 2.26 -7.72
N THR A 106 -9.76 3.32 -8.53
CA THR A 106 -9.12 3.28 -9.85
C THR A 106 -7.61 3.14 -9.78
N LEU A 107 -6.94 3.75 -8.80
CA LEU A 107 -5.52 3.55 -8.54
C LEU A 107 -5.22 2.07 -8.28
N HIS A 108 -5.93 1.46 -7.35
CA HIS A 108 -5.70 0.05 -6.98
C HIS A 108 -6.14 -0.95 -8.06
N ILE A 109 -7.08 -0.59 -8.94
CA ILE A 109 -7.36 -1.34 -10.16
C ILE A 109 -6.13 -1.25 -11.10
N GLY A 110 -5.56 -0.06 -11.28
CA GLY A 110 -4.33 0.16 -12.01
C GLY A 110 -3.17 -0.70 -11.50
N ASP A 111 -3.02 -0.80 -10.18
CA ASP A 111 -1.98 -1.61 -9.52
C ASP A 111 -2.04 -3.10 -9.92
N ILE A 112 -3.23 -3.65 -10.18
CA ILE A 112 -3.37 -5.05 -10.62
C ILE A 112 -2.69 -5.23 -11.98
N PHE A 113 -2.94 -4.31 -12.91
CA PHE A 113 -2.31 -4.34 -14.24
C PHE A 113 -0.82 -4.04 -14.15
N TYR A 114 -0.43 -2.99 -13.42
CA TYR A 114 0.95 -2.57 -13.22
C TYR A 114 1.83 -3.71 -12.67
N ASN A 115 1.39 -4.34 -11.60
CA ASN A 115 2.12 -5.46 -11.00
C ASN A 115 2.21 -6.67 -11.93
N SER A 116 1.17 -6.95 -12.74
CA SER A 116 1.19 -8.04 -13.71
C SER A 116 2.20 -7.82 -14.84
N MET A 117 2.51 -6.56 -15.18
CA MET A 117 3.45 -6.18 -16.25
C MET A 117 4.92 -6.25 -15.81
N LEU A 118 5.23 -6.39 -14.54
CA LEU A 118 6.61 -6.57 -14.08
C LEU A 118 7.32 -7.72 -14.80
N LYS A 119 6.60 -8.78 -15.15
CA LYS A 119 7.12 -9.92 -15.94
C LYS A 119 7.48 -9.54 -17.38
N ASP A 120 6.86 -8.49 -17.93
CA ASP A 120 7.12 -8.05 -19.29
C ASP A 120 8.41 -7.24 -19.38
N VAL A 121 8.70 -6.45 -18.36
CA VAL A 121 9.88 -5.57 -18.29
C VAL A 121 11.09 -6.22 -17.61
N SER A 122 10.92 -7.42 -17.04
CA SER A 122 11.97 -8.12 -16.30
C SER A 122 12.18 -9.57 -16.77
N SER A 123 13.24 -10.19 -16.27
CA SER A 123 13.55 -11.61 -16.38
C SER A 123 13.56 -12.25 -15.00
N LYS A 124 13.53 -13.60 -14.92
CA LYS A 124 13.63 -14.32 -13.63
C LYS A 124 14.88 -13.93 -12.81
N LYS A 125 15.95 -13.47 -13.50
CA LYS A 125 17.21 -13.11 -12.85
C LYS A 125 17.25 -11.71 -12.25
N ASN A 126 16.41 -10.78 -12.75
CA ASN A 126 16.45 -9.36 -12.37
C ASN A 126 15.11 -8.78 -11.93
N ILE A 127 14.09 -9.61 -11.72
CA ILE A 127 12.74 -9.16 -11.35
C ILE A 127 12.73 -8.41 -10.01
N GLY A 128 13.49 -8.90 -9.03
CA GLY A 128 13.65 -8.23 -7.74
C GLY A 128 14.37 -6.89 -7.85
N PHE A 129 15.43 -6.83 -8.65
CA PHE A 129 16.20 -5.61 -8.88
C PHE A 129 15.36 -4.53 -9.59
N ILE A 130 14.64 -4.89 -10.64
CA ILE A 130 13.77 -3.92 -11.37
C ILE A 130 12.61 -3.46 -10.47
N GLY A 131 11.98 -4.37 -9.74
CA GLY A 131 10.95 -4.02 -8.75
C GLY A 131 11.48 -3.10 -7.65
N GLY A 132 12.69 -3.35 -7.16
CA GLY A 132 13.34 -2.51 -6.15
C GLY A 132 13.70 -1.11 -6.67
N ILE A 133 14.22 -0.99 -7.90
CA ILE A 133 14.46 0.32 -8.54
C ILE A 133 13.14 1.08 -8.73
N GLY A 134 12.07 0.39 -9.16
CA GLY A 134 10.75 1.02 -9.30
C GLY A 134 10.30 1.64 -7.98
N ALA A 135 10.27 0.86 -6.91
CA ALA A 135 9.90 1.34 -5.58
C ALA A 135 10.82 2.47 -5.08
N GLY A 136 12.14 2.36 -5.29
CA GLY A 136 13.11 3.39 -4.89
C GLY A 136 12.91 4.72 -5.62
N ILE A 137 12.72 4.70 -6.94
CA ILE A 137 12.43 5.90 -7.74
C ILE A 137 11.01 6.41 -7.46
N GLY A 138 10.06 5.52 -7.13
CA GLY A 138 8.72 5.88 -6.70
C GLY A 138 8.70 6.90 -5.55
N TYR A 139 9.65 6.83 -4.60
CA TYR A 139 9.76 7.82 -3.52
C TYR A 139 9.93 9.27 -4.00
N LEU A 140 10.37 9.50 -5.24
CA LEU A 140 10.36 10.85 -5.84
C LEU A 140 8.94 11.41 -5.91
N GLY A 141 7.92 10.57 -6.09
CA GLY A 141 6.51 10.98 -6.03
C GLY A 141 6.11 11.50 -4.65
N ALA A 142 6.58 10.86 -3.59
CA ALA A 142 6.33 11.33 -2.23
C ALA A 142 7.05 12.67 -1.94
N ILE A 143 8.29 12.82 -2.42
CA ILE A 143 9.03 14.10 -2.33
C ILE A 143 8.30 15.20 -3.11
N MET A 144 7.83 14.91 -4.33
CA MET A 144 7.07 15.87 -5.13
C MET A 144 5.77 16.29 -4.43
N ALA A 145 5.06 15.36 -3.79
CA ALA A 145 3.86 15.68 -3.02
C ALA A 145 4.18 16.70 -1.90
N ILE A 146 5.26 16.50 -1.16
CA ILE A 146 5.69 17.42 -0.09
C ILE A 146 6.06 18.80 -0.67
N LEU A 147 6.79 18.83 -1.79
CA LEU A 147 7.13 20.10 -2.45
C LEU A 147 5.87 20.84 -2.92
N ILE A 148 4.88 20.14 -3.46
CA ILE A 148 3.58 20.72 -3.81
C ILE A 148 2.89 21.27 -2.55
N GLY A 149 2.97 20.57 -1.42
CA GLY A 149 2.46 21.02 -0.15
C GLY A 149 3.08 22.34 0.30
N LEU A 150 4.43 22.38 0.36
CA LEU A 150 5.19 23.51 0.85
C LEU A 150 5.10 24.77 -0.02
N PHE A 151 5.06 24.60 -1.37
CA PHE A 151 5.15 25.74 -2.30
C PHE A 151 3.84 26.11 -2.97
N ILE A 152 2.83 25.22 -2.93
CA ILE A 152 1.55 25.45 -3.62
C ILE A 152 0.38 25.42 -2.68
N ILE A 153 0.24 24.36 -1.88
CA ILE A 153 -0.92 24.23 -0.96
C ILE A 153 -0.87 25.29 0.12
N GLU A 154 0.31 25.59 0.65
CA GLU A 154 0.50 26.61 1.70
C GLU A 154 0.03 27.99 1.23
N ASP A 155 0.39 28.38 -0.02
CA ASP A 155 0.10 29.71 -0.56
C ASP A 155 -1.28 29.79 -1.26
N GLN A 156 -1.67 28.75 -2.00
CA GLN A 156 -2.84 28.76 -2.90
C GLN A 156 -3.95 27.79 -2.53
N GLY A 157 -3.72 27.00 -1.47
CA GLY A 157 -4.71 26.09 -0.91
C GLY A 157 -4.75 24.71 -1.54
N TYR A 158 -5.46 23.81 -0.86
CA TYR A 158 -5.60 22.41 -1.25
C TYR A 158 -6.16 22.14 -2.64
N PRO A 159 -7.19 22.91 -3.13
CA PRO A 159 -7.77 22.65 -4.43
C PRO A 159 -6.76 22.63 -5.57
N LEU A 160 -5.89 23.64 -5.62
CA LEU A 160 -4.85 23.69 -6.65
C LEU A 160 -3.82 22.56 -6.51
N GLY A 161 -3.46 22.22 -5.26
CA GLY A 161 -2.58 21.09 -4.97
C GLY A 161 -3.14 19.78 -5.53
N PHE A 162 -4.42 19.47 -5.33
CA PHE A 162 -5.08 18.28 -5.86
C PHE A 162 -5.15 18.29 -7.39
N ILE A 163 -5.40 19.46 -8.03
CA ILE A 163 -5.37 19.58 -9.49
C ILE A 163 -3.98 19.21 -10.01
N ILE A 164 -2.91 19.79 -9.45
CA ILE A 164 -1.55 19.55 -9.90
C ILE A 164 -1.16 18.09 -9.71
N MET A 165 -1.45 17.51 -8.52
CA MET A 165 -1.18 16.10 -8.26
C MET A 165 -1.95 15.18 -9.22
N GLY A 166 -3.23 15.47 -9.49
CA GLY A 166 -4.05 14.72 -10.44
C GLY A 166 -3.46 14.74 -11.86
N ILE A 167 -3.01 15.91 -12.32
CA ILE A 167 -2.35 16.07 -13.63
C ILE A 167 -1.03 15.30 -13.66
N LEU A 168 -0.20 15.38 -12.62
CA LEU A 168 1.06 14.67 -12.53
C LEU A 168 0.88 13.15 -12.54
N ILE A 169 -0.15 12.62 -11.88
CA ILE A 169 -0.50 11.19 -11.93
C ILE A 169 -0.73 10.76 -13.37
N ILE A 170 -1.48 11.54 -14.15
CA ILE A 170 -1.73 11.27 -15.57
C ILE A 170 -0.42 11.36 -16.37
N ILE A 171 0.38 12.41 -16.19
CA ILE A 171 1.65 12.61 -16.89
C ILE A 171 2.62 11.45 -16.66
N PHE A 172 2.77 10.98 -15.41
CA PHE A 172 3.63 9.83 -15.11
C PHE A 172 3.06 8.51 -15.60
N GLY A 173 1.74 8.43 -15.84
CA GLY A 173 1.10 7.26 -16.46
C GLY A 173 1.25 7.20 -17.98
N ILE A 174 1.41 8.33 -18.68
CA ILE A 174 1.48 8.38 -20.14
C ILE A 174 2.62 7.53 -20.72
N PRO A 175 3.87 7.56 -20.22
CA PRO A 175 4.99 6.84 -20.82
C PRO A 175 4.74 5.34 -20.94
N ILE A 176 4.01 4.72 -20.00
CA ILE A 176 3.76 3.28 -20.03
C ILE A 176 2.88 2.89 -21.22
N LEU A 177 1.96 3.75 -21.64
CA LEU A 177 1.07 3.50 -22.79
C LEU A 177 1.85 3.41 -24.10
N PHE A 178 2.86 4.23 -24.26
CA PHE A 178 3.62 4.34 -25.52
C PHE A 178 4.83 3.40 -25.56
N TYR A 179 5.60 3.33 -24.50
CA TYR A 179 6.91 2.69 -24.51
C TYR A 179 6.93 1.27 -23.94
N LEU A 180 5.91 0.86 -23.15
CA LEU A 180 5.88 -0.51 -22.62
C LEU A 180 5.53 -1.50 -23.71
N LYS A 181 6.40 -2.51 -23.89
CA LYS A 181 6.21 -3.65 -24.79
C LYS A 181 5.76 -4.84 -23.99
N GLU A 182 4.49 -5.23 -24.14
CA GLU A 182 3.95 -6.41 -23.48
C GLU A 182 4.39 -7.70 -24.20
N LYS A 183 4.74 -8.74 -23.45
CA LYS A 183 4.99 -10.06 -23.98
C LYS A 183 3.69 -10.71 -24.41
N PRO A 184 3.65 -11.41 -25.57
CA PRO A 184 2.45 -12.07 -26.04
C PRO A 184 1.90 -13.05 -25.00
N ASN A 185 0.63 -12.90 -24.66
CA ASN A 185 -0.02 -13.84 -23.75
C ASN A 185 -0.45 -15.10 -24.54
N LYS A 186 0.16 -16.24 -24.22
CA LYS A 186 -0.15 -17.52 -24.90
C LYS A 186 -1.59 -18.03 -24.68
N LYS A 187 -2.31 -17.50 -23.68
CA LYS A 187 -3.70 -17.87 -23.36
C LYS A 187 -4.74 -16.95 -24.01
N GLN A 188 -4.38 -16.29 -25.10
CA GLN A 188 -5.21 -15.31 -25.76
C GLN A 188 -6.50 -15.92 -26.31
N ASN A 189 -7.63 -15.68 -25.67
CA ASN A 189 -8.95 -15.88 -26.28
C ASN A 189 -9.36 -14.62 -27.04
N ARG A 190 -9.94 -14.82 -28.22
CA ARG A 190 -10.34 -13.77 -29.19
C ARG A 190 -11.42 -12.81 -28.64
N TYR A 191 -12.09 -13.20 -27.55
CA TYR A 191 -13.15 -12.43 -26.90
C TYR A 191 -12.98 -12.48 -25.37
N ILE A 192 -13.06 -11.34 -24.72
CA ILE A 192 -13.15 -11.25 -23.26
C ILE A 192 -14.52 -11.77 -22.86
N LYS A 193 -14.60 -13.04 -22.46
CA LYS A 193 -15.83 -13.61 -21.92
C LYS A 193 -15.92 -13.28 -20.43
N ILE A 194 -16.58 -12.17 -20.11
CA ILE A 194 -16.99 -11.90 -18.73
C ILE A 194 -18.17 -12.82 -18.44
N SER A 195 -17.89 -13.98 -17.88
CA SER A 195 -18.96 -14.90 -17.43
C SER A 195 -19.57 -14.34 -16.15
N THR A 196 -20.89 -14.30 -16.07
CA THR A 196 -21.65 -13.97 -14.84
C THR A 196 -21.24 -14.83 -13.63
N ASN A 197 -20.55 -15.93 -13.87
CA ASN A 197 -20.01 -16.83 -12.87
C ASN A 197 -18.58 -16.49 -12.40
N ILE A 198 -17.95 -15.38 -12.86
CA ILE A 198 -16.56 -15.05 -12.47
C ILE A 198 -16.46 -14.84 -10.96
N LEU A 199 -17.34 -14.08 -10.36
CA LEU A 199 -17.35 -13.87 -8.89
C LEU A 199 -17.55 -15.20 -8.15
N LYS A 200 -18.48 -16.04 -8.62
CA LYS A 200 -18.72 -17.37 -8.04
C LYS A 200 -17.51 -18.29 -8.20
N ARG A 201 -16.86 -18.29 -9.37
CA ARG A 201 -15.63 -19.06 -9.62
C ARG A 201 -14.47 -18.55 -8.77
N SER A 202 -14.27 -17.22 -8.67
CA SER A 202 -13.24 -16.63 -7.81
C SER A 202 -13.49 -16.93 -6.33
N ALA A 203 -14.74 -16.89 -5.87
CA ALA A 203 -15.10 -17.30 -4.50
C ALA A 203 -14.86 -18.80 -4.27
N ILE A 204 -15.20 -19.65 -5.23
CA ILE A 204 -14.92 -21.10 -5.16
C ILE A 204 -13.41 -21.34 -5.18
N GLN A 205 -12.67 -20.67 -6.05
CA GLN A 205 -11.20 -20.77 -6.11
C GLN A 205 -10.59 -20.31 -4.80
N LEU A 206 -11.00 -19.15 -4.26
CA LEU A 206 -10.56 -18.67 -2.95
C LEU A 206 -10.83 -19.72 -1.85
N LYS A 207 -12.02 -20.35 -1.86
CA LYS A 207 -12.37 -21.42 -0.91
C LYS A 207 -11.47 -22.64 -1.07
N HIS A 208 -11.15 -23.05 -2.30
CA HIS A 208 -10.21 -24.15 -2.56
C HIS A 208 -8.81 -23.80 -2.09
N THR A 209 -8.30 -22.62 -2.46
CA THR A 209 -6.98 -22.15 -2.02
C THR A 209 -6.88 -22.03 -0.50
N LEU A 210 -7.93 -21.57 0.18
CA LEU A 210 -8.00 -21.54 1.63
C LEU A 210 -7.99 -22.95 2.27
N LYS A 211 -8.56 -23.95 1.58
CA LYS A 211 -8.48 -25.35 2.01
C LYS A 211 -7.06 -25.90 1.83
N ASP A 212 -6.44 -25.59 0.71
CA ASP A 212 -5.11 -26.07 0.34
C ASP A 212 -3.99 -25.37 1.14
N ILE A 213 -4.25 -24.20 1.73
CA ILE A 213 -3.33 -23.52 2.67
C ILE A 213 -2.88 -24.43 3.81
N LYS A 214 -3.71 -25.40 4.22
CA LYS A 214 -3.35 -26.38 5.25
C LYS A 214 -2.15 -27.25 4.85
N GLU A 215 -1.88 -27.37 3.56
CA GLU A 215 -0.73 -28.10 3.03
C GLU A 215 0.59 -27.31 3.13
N PHE A 216 0.48 -25.99 3.40
CA PHE A 216 1.61 -25.07 3.58
C PHE A 216 1.63 -24.53 5.02
N PRO A 217 2.19 -25.26 6.00
CA PRO A 217 2.01 -24.97 7.44
C PRO A 217 2.42 -23.56 7.89
N GLY A 218 3.35 -22.93 7.18
CA GLY A 218 3.80 -21.57 7.49
C GLY A 218 2.98 -20.46 6.83
N LEU A 219 2.31 -20.78 5.71
CA LEU A 219 1.64 -19.78 4.87
C LEU A 219 0.42 -19.17 5.55
N ALA A 220 -0.44 -19.99 6.15
CA ALA A 220 -1.61 -19.50 6.87
C ALA A 220 -1.22 -18.52 7.98
N LYS A 221 -0.23 -18.90 8.80
CA LYS A 221 0.28 -18.05 9.89
C LYS A 221 0.87 -16.75 9.36
N PHE A 222 1.60 -16.81 8.24
CA PHE A 222 2.16 -15.63 7.59
C PHE A 222 1.06 -14.69 7.05
N LEU A 223 0.01 -15.22 6.40
CA LEU A 223 -1.10 -14.41 5.90
C LEU A 223 -1.88 -13.74 7.03
N ILE A 224 -2.07 -14.44 8.17
CA ILE A 224 -2.69 -13.84 9.38
C ILE A 224 -1.77 -12.76 9.96
N ALA A 225 -0.47 -13.02 10.06
CA ALA A 225 0.48 -12.01 10.50
C ALA A 225 0.46 -10.78 9.58
N ARG A 226 0.41 -11.04 8.25
CA ARG A 226 0.33 -9.99 7.24
C ARG A 226 -0.92 -9.14 7.36
N PHE A 227 -2.05 -9.75 7.62
CA PHE A 227 -3.29 -9.05 7.91
C PHE A 227 -3.10 -8.04 9.07
N TRP A 228 -2.52 -8.47 10.17
CA TRP A 228 -2.32 -7.64 11.35
C TRP A 228 -1.29 -6.51 11.13
N TYR A 229 -0.10 -6.80 10.54
CA TYR A 229 0.83 -5.71 10.29
C TYR A 229 0.37 -4.78 9.17
N SER A 230 -0.37 -5.27 8.17
CA SER A 230 -0.96 -4.38 7.15
C SER A 230 -2.03 -3.47 7.74
N TRP A 231 -2.85 -3.98 8.65
CA TRP A 231 -3.78 -3.16 9.45
C TRP A 231 -3.04 -1.98 10.08
N ALA A 232 -2.00 -2.26 10.85
CA ALA A 232 -1.24 -1.21 11.54
C ALA A 232 -0.52 -0.26 10.57
N MET A 233 0.17 -0.79 9.54
CA MET A 233 0.97 0.01 8.61
C MET A 233 0.11 0.98 7.78
N TYR A 234 -0.96 0.48 7.17
CA TYR A 234 -1.82 1.33 6.35
C TYR A 234 -2.58 2.36 7.18
N THR A 235 -3.05 1.96 8.36
CA THR A 235 -3.70 2.91 9.28
C THR A 235 -2.74 3.98 9.77
N ALA A 236 -1.53 3.60 10.20
CA ALA A 236 -0.51 4.56 10.58
C ALA A 236 -0.18 5.51 9.42
N SER A 237 0.02 4.99 8.20
CA SER A 237 0.31 5.83 7.03
C SER A 237 -0.79 6.85 6.72
N THR A 238 -2.07 6.51 6.99
CA THR A 238 -3.20 7.40 6.73
C THR A 238 -3.39 8.45 7.84
N PHE A 239 -3.22 8.05 9.10
CA PHE A 239 -3.62 8.88 10.23
C PHE A 239 -2.45 9.53 10.99
N THR A 240 -1.20 9.25 10.63
CA THR A 240 -0.04 9.89 11.28
C THR A 240 -0.08 11.41 11.17
N SER A 241 -0.48 11.95 10.01
CA SER A 241 -0.60 13.41 9.82
C SER A 241 -1.64 14.02 10.76
N LEU A 242 -2.78 13.35 10.95
CA LEU A 242 -3.83 13.81 11.86
C LEU A 242 -3.42 13.67 13.32
N TYR A 243 -2.76 12.58 13.69
CA TYR A 243 -2.24 12.40 15.06
C TYR A 243 -1.25 13.51 15.44
N ILE A 244 -0.36 13.87 14.52
CA ILE A 244 0.61 14.95 14.75
C ILE A 244 -0.09 16.31 14.79
N LEU A 245 -1.12 16.54 13.96
CA LEU A 245 -1.88 17.78 13.95
C LEU A 245 -2.71 17.96 15.23
N GLU A 246 -3.57 17.00 15.54
CA GLU A 246 -4.62 17.16 16.56
C GLU A 246 -4.16 16.76 17.95
N THR A 247 -3.31 15.73 18.08
CA THR A 247 -2.84 15.26 19.40
C THR A 247 -1.59 15.99 19.85
N ILE A 248 -0.66 16.26 18.92
CA ILE A 248 0.62 16.90 19.24
C ILE A 248 0.55 18.42 19.05
N GLY A 249 -0.32 18.90 18.16
CA GLY A 249 -0.52 20.33 17.92
C GLY A 249 0.53 20.99 17.01
N LEU A 250 1.25 20.18 16.19
CA LEU A 250 2.20 20.73 15.24
C LEU A 250 1.49 21.27 13.99
N SER A 251 2.07 22.31 13.38
CA SER A 251 1.54 22.91 12.15
C SER A 251 1.65 21.98 10.97
N GLU A 252 0.79 22.18 9.93
CA GLU A 252 0.83 21.41 8.69
C GLU A 252 2.22 21.42 8.03
N ARG A 253 2.95 22.52 8.11
CA ARG A 253 4.32 22.66 7.60
C ARG A 253 5.31 21.77 8.36
N GLN A 254 5.22 21.72 9.69
CA GLN A 254 6.05 20.84 10.51
C GLN A 254 5.75 19.37 10.24
N ILE A 255 4.47 19.01 10.04
CA ILE A 255 4.05 17.66 9.64
C ILE A 255 4.72 17.25 8.31
N GLN A 256 4.71 18.14 7.32
CA GLN A 256 5.36 17.87 6.02
C GLN A 256 6.86 17.62 6.18
N TYR A 257 7.55 18.39 7.00
CA TYR A 257 8.98 18.16 7.27
C TYR A 257 9.24 16.85 8.02
N LEU A 258 8.39 16.48 8.97
CA LEU A 258 8.49 15.19 9.66
C LEU A 258 8.31 14.02 8.69
N ILE A 259 7.28 14.05 7.84
CA ILE A 259 7.05 13.02 6.84
C ILE A 259 8.22 12.96 5.84
N PHE A 260 8.76 14.11 5.43
CA PHE A 260 9.96 14.18 4.59
C PHE A 260 11.17 13.50 5.23
N THR A 261 11.39 13.71 6.52
CA THR A 261 12.43 13.01 7.28
C THR A 261 12.25 11.50 7.24
N GLY A 262 11.00 11.02 7.42
CA GLY A 262 10.67 9.61 7.30
C GLY A 262 10.99 9.04 5.91
N ILE A 263 10.66 9.77 4.83
CA ILE A 263 10.94 9.35 3.46
C ILE A 263 12.45 9.27 3.20
N ILE A 264 13.21 10.31 3.60
CA ILE A 264 14.66 10.34 3.41
C ILE A 264 15.35 9.17 4.12
N THR A 265 14.91 8.81 5.31
CA THR A 265 15.48 7.67 6.04
C THR A 265 15.01 6.31 5.48
N ALA A 266 13.79 6.23 4.92
CA ALA A 266 13.27 5.01 4.31
C ALA A 266 14.10 4.57 3.09
N ILE A 267 14.55 5.50 2.26
CA ILE A 267 15.28 5.19 1.02
C ILE A 267 16.55 4.36 1.28
N PRO A 268 17.55 4.85 2.05
CA PRO A 268 18.78 4.11 2.30
C PRO A 268 18.53 2.84 3.14
N SER A 269 17.57 2.88 4.07
CA SER A 269 17.28 1.74 4.92
C SER A 269 16.66 0.58 4.15
N ALA A 270 15.90 0.83 3.08
CA ALA A 270 15.39 -0.24 2.21
C ALA A 270 16.50 -1.10 1.60
N PHE A 271 17.61 -0.48 1.19
CA PHE A 271 18.79 -1.20 0.68
C PHE A 271 19.50 -2.01 1.77
N ILE A 272 19.59 -1.43 2.98
CA ILE A 272 20.20 -2.11 4.14
C ILE A 272 19.36 -3.33 4.51
N TRP A 273 18.04 -3.16 4.68
CA TRP A 273 17.13 -4.25 5.01
C TRP A 273 17.13 -5.34 3.93
N GLY A 274 17.13 -4.97 2.65
CA GLY A 274 17.21 -5.93 1.54
C GLY A 274 18.43 -6.82 1.65
N LYS A 275 19.64 -6.26 1.87
CA LYS A 275 20.86 -7.02 2.11
C LYS A 275 20.79 -7.90 3.36
N MET A 276 20.16 -7.39 4.43
CA MET A 276 20.00 -8.17 5.66
C MET A 276 19.02 -9.33 5.48
N VAL A 277 17.96 -9.16 4.70
CA VAL A 277 17.00 -10.22 4.36
C VAL A 277 17.69 -11.35 3.61
N ASP A 278 18.52 -11.02 2.62
CA ASP A 278 19.28 -12.02 1.86
C ASP A 278 20.28 -12.78 2.76
N LYS A 279 20.93 -12.10 3.72
CA LYS A 279 21.92 -12.68 4.61
C LYS A 279 21.32 -13.49 5.77
N TYR A 280 20.25 -12.99 6.40
CA TYR A 280 19.76 -13.52 7.69
C TYR A 280 18.37 -14.17 7.63
N LYS A 281 17.77 -14.33 6.47
CA LYS A 281 16.41 -14.82 6.18
C LYS A 281 15.30 -13.85 6.57
N PRO A 282 14.23 -13.74 5.76
CA PRO A 282 13.14 -12.77 5.93
C PRO A 282 12.42 -12.88 7.27
N LYS A 283 12.19 -14.11 7.80
CA LYS A 283 11.52 -14.30 9.10
C LYS A 283 12.23 -13.56 10.22
N LYS A 284 13.59 -13.75 10.33
CA LYS A 284 14.36 -13.14 11.42
C LYS A 284 14.32 -11.61 11.33
N ILE A 285 14.52 -11.07 10.12
CA ILE A 285 14.52 -9.62 9.92
C ILE A 285 13.13 -9.02 10.18
N LEU A 286 12.07 -9.64 9.67
CA LEU A 286 10.70 -9.18 9.92
C LEU A 286 10.37 -9.18 11.42
N SER A 287 10.78 -10.21 12.18
CA SER A 287 10.59 -10.25 13.63
C SER A 287 11.30 -9.08 14.33
N ILE A 288 12.55 -8.78 13.95
CA ILE A 288 13.30 -7.64 14.50
C ILE A 288 12.60 -6.33 14.18
N VAL A 289 12.18 -6.14 12.93
CA VAL A 289 11.49 -4.92 12.50
C VAL A 289 10.17 -4.72 13.26
N LEU A 290 9.38 -5.79 13.47
CA LEU A 290 8.13 -5.72 14.23
C LEU A 290 8.37 -5.38 15.72
N ILE A 291 9.43 -5.91 16.34
CA ILE A 291 9.82 -5.54 17.71
C ILE A 291 10.18 -4.05 17.77
N LEU A 292 11.00 -3.57 16.85
CA LEU A 292 11.37 -2.16 16.78
C LEU A 292 10.16 -1.26 16.51
N TRP A 293 9.16 -1.74 15.74
CA TRP A 293 7.88 -1.04 15.56
C TRP A 293 7.12 -0.88 16.86
N ILE A 294 7.03 -1.94 17.69
CA ILE A 294 6.37 -1.87 19.01
C ILE A 294 7.08 -0.82 19.86
N LEU A 295 8.41 -0.83 19.90
CA LEU A 295 9.19 0.16 20.65
C LEU A 295 8.94 1.59 20.14
N ASN A 296 8.91 1.79 18.82
CA ASN A 296 8.63 3.10 18.23
C ASN A 296 7.22 3.60 18.58
N LEU A 297 6.22 2.73 18.57
CA LEU A 297 4.85 3.08 18.97
C LEU A 297 4.77 3.41 20.46
N ILE A 298 5.46 2.66 21.32
CA ILE A 298 5.51 2.97 22.76
C ILE A 298 6.12 4.36 22.96
N ILE A 299 7.22 4.68 22.27
CA ILE A 299 7.86 6.02 22.34
C ILE A 299 6.88 7.08 21.84
N ALA A 300 6.18 6.85 20.71
CA ALA A 300 5.25 7.81 20.14
C ALA A 300 4.04 8.07 21.06
N ILE A 301 3.47 7.01 21.65
CA ILE A 301 2.35 7.12 22.60
C ILE A 301 2.80 7.86 23.86
N SER A 302 3.96 7.47 24.43
CA SER A 302 4.51 8.12 25.62
C SER A 302 4.82 9.59 25.35
N ALA A 303 5.40 9.93 24.21
CA ALA A 303 5.70 11.30 23.83
C ALA A 303 4.43 12.16 23.70
N GLY A 304 3.33 11.59 23.19
CA GLY A 304 2.05 12.27 23.09
C GLY A 304 1.36 12.48 24.45
N ILE A 305 1.46 11.51 25.37
CA ILE A 305 0.82 11.59 26.69
C ILE A 305 1.60 12.54 27.64
N PHE A 306 2.93 12.45 27.65
CA PHE A 306 3.77 13.19 28.60
C PHE A 306 4.26 14.53 28.06
N ILE A 307 3.80 14.93 26.86
CA ILE A 307 4.16 16.22 26.21
C ILE A 307 5.69 16.42 26.24
N ILE A 308 6.41 15.43 25.73
CA ILE A 308 7.86 15.48 25.60
C ILE A 308 8.22 16.47 24.47
N SER A 309 9.39 17.08 24.55
CA SER A 309 9.90 18.06 23.57
C SER A 309 9.61 17.66 22.10
N ASP A 310 9.22 18.63 21.28
CA ASP A 310 8.91 18.45 19.84
C ASP A 310 10.03 17.76 19.06
N ASN A 311 11.28 17.87 19.53
CA ASN A 311 12.43 17.25 18.89
C ASN A 311 12.35 15.71 18.84
N ILE A 312 11.62 15.05 19.74
CA ILE A 312 11.45 13.59 19.72
C ILE A 312 10.72 13.13 18.47
N TRP A 313 9.85 13.98 17.90
CA TRP A 313 9.05 13.63 16.71
C TRP A 313 9.91 13.48 15.45
N TRP A 314 11.04 14.18 15.36
CA TRP A 314 12.02 13.99 14.30
C TRP A 314 12.64 12.59 14.35
N PHE A 315 13.00 12.15 15.57
CA PHE A 315 13.51 10.80 15.78
C PHE A 315 12.44 9.75 15.45
N ILE A 316 11.22 9.88 15.99
CA ILE A 316 10.08 8.97 15.74
C ILE A 316 9.81 8.86 14.24
N SER A 317 9.75 9.98 13.52
CA SER A 317 9.48 10.02 12.11
C SER A 317 10.59 9.35 11.28
N GLY A 318 11.85 9.70 11.52
CA GLY A 318 12.99 9.08 10.86
C GLY A 318 13.04 7.58 11.13
N PHE A 319 12.79 7.16 12.36
CA PHE A 319 12.78 5.75 12.74
C PHE A 319 11.58 5.02 12.11
N THR A 320 10.40 5.65 12.03
CA THR A 320 9.23 5.13 11.31
C THR A 320 9.56 4.83 9.85
N GLY A 321 10.25 5.74 9.15
CA GLY A 321 10.69 5.52 7.77
C GLY A 321 11.59 4.28 7.62
N ILE A 322 12.56 4.12 8.53
CA ILE A 322 13.43 2.94 8.57
C ILE A 322 12.59 1.66 8.75
N LEU A 323 11.60 1.68 9.62
CA LEU A 323 10.80 0.51 9.95
C LEU A 323 9.78 0.14 8.86
N ILE A 324 9.13 1.13 8.24
CA ILE A 324 8.22 0.90 7.11
C ILE A 324 8.97 0.18 5.98
N SER A 325 10.13 0.70 5.60
CA SER A 325 10.96 0.09 4.55
C SER A 325 11.39 -1.34 4.91
N GLY A 326 11.64 -1.62 6.20
CA GLY A 326 11.99 -2.93 6.71
C GLY A 326 10.88 -3.97 6.54
N VAL A 327 9.64 -3.61 6.87
CA VAL A 327 8.47 -4.50 6.67
C VAL A 327 8.31 -4.85 5.19
N TRP A 328 8.29 -3.85 4.31
CA TRP A 328 8.08 -4.07 2.88
C TRP A 328 9.24 -4.81 2.21
N SER A 329 10.47 -4.65 2.70
CA SER A 329 11.64 -5.42 2.22
C SER A 329 11.56 -6.90 2.59
N CYS A 330 10.88 -7.27 3.67
CA CYS A 330 10.71 -8.65 4.11
C CYS A 330 9.49 -9.34 3.51
N ASP A 331 8.42 -8.60 3.24
CA ASP A 331 7.08 -9.11 2.93
C ASP A 331 7.08 -10.08 1.73
N ARG A 332 7.49 -9.61 0.56
CA ARG A 332 7.53 -10.41 -0.67
C ARG A 332 8.55 -11.57 -0.61
N PRO A 333 9.81 -11.37 -0.17
CA PRO A 333 10.76 -12.47 -0.05
C PRO A 333 10.27 -13.56 0.91
N TYR A 334 9.61 -13.20 2.01
CA TYR A 334 9.09 -14.20 2.93
C TYR A 334 7.97 -15.03 2.32
N MET A 335 7.05 -14.39 1.60
CA MET A 335 6.01 -15.08 0.84
C MET A 335 6.60 -16.10 -0.13
N HIS A 336 7.62 -15.72 -0.91
CA HIS A 336 8.29 -16.61 -1.85
C HIS A 336 8.96 -17.83 -1.20
N LEU A 337 9.42 -17.73 0.05
CA LEU A 337 9.98 -18.87 0.78
C LEU A 337 8.90 -19.87 1.23
N LEU A 338 7.67 -19.44 1.37
CA LEU A 338 6.57 -20.25 1.91
C LEU A 338 5.80 -21.03 0.84
N ILE A 339 5.91 -20.64 -0.43
CA ILE A 339 5.14 -21.19 -1.55
C ILE A 339 6.06 -21.86 -2.58
N SER A 340 5.49 -22.77 -3.39
CA SER A 340 6.16 -23.34 -4.55
C SER A 340 6.02 -22.42 -5.77
N ASP A 341 7.00 -22.49 -6.71
CA ASP A 341 7.01 -21.68 -7.93
C ASP A 341 5.78 -21.93 -8.85
N GLU A 342 5.13 -23.09 -8.71
CA GLU A 342 3.99 -23.50 -9.54
C GLU A 342 2.70 -22.69 -9.25
N PHE A 343 2.52 -22.19 -8.01
CA PHE A 343 1.29 -21.55 -7.55
C PHE A 343 1.48 -20.08 -7.13
N ILE A 344 2.57 -19.45 -7.55
CA ILE A 344 2.95 -18.08 -7.15
C ILE A 344 1.79 -17.09 -7.35
N GLY A 345 1.13 -17.10 -8.52
CA GLY A 345 0.08 -16.13 -8.84
C GLY A 345 -1.13 -16.23 -7.90
N GLU A 346 -1.55 -17.45 -7.59
CA GLU A 346 -2.70 -17.72 -6.74
C GLU A 346 -2.46 -17.27 -5.30
N TYR A 347 -1.32 -17.65 -4.73
CA TYR A 347 -0.99 -17.31 -3.36
C TYR A 347 -0.61 -15.84 -3.18
N PHE A 348 -0.07 -15.16 -4.20
CA PHE A 348 0.07 -13.71 -4.18
C PHE A 348 -1.27 -12.98 -4.26
N GLY A 349 -2.31 -13.60 -4.84
CA GLY A 349 -3.69 -13.13 -4.74
C GLY A 349 -4.19 -13.10 -3.29
N LEU A 350 -3.97 -14.19 -2.54
CA LEU A 350 -4.29 -14.25 -1.11
C LEU A 350 -3.46 -13.27 -0.27
N HIS A 351 -2.20 -13.13 -0.61
CA HIS A 351 -1.32 -12.14 0.01
C HIS A 351 -1.89 -10.72 -0.18
N GLY A 352 -2.29 -10.34 -1.39
CA GLY A 352 -2.95 -9.06 -1.67
C GLY A 352 -4.27 -8.90 -0.92
N PHE A 353 -5.09 -9.95 -0.90
CA PHE A 353 -6.37 -9.97 -0.19
C PHE A 353 -6.20 -9.74 1.31
N SER A 354 -5.27 -10.47 1.95
CA SER A 354 -4.97 -10.33 3.37
C SER A 354 -4.58 -8.89 3.75
N GLY A 355 -3.68 -8.27 2.98
CA GLY A 355 -3.27 -6.90 3.24
C GLY A 355 -4.39 -5.87 3.05
N ARG A 356 -5.23 -6.02 2.00
CA ARG A 356 -6.38 -5.13 1.77
C ARG A 356 -7.43 -5.24 2.87
N LEU A 357 -7.74 -6.45 3.34
CA LEU A 357 -8.63 -6.61 4.49
C LEU A 357 -8.07 -5.91 5.72
N GLY A 358 -6.78 -6.06 6.01
CA GLY A 358 -6.11 -5.33 7.09
C GLY A 358 -6.26 -3.83 6.94
N SER A 359 -6.01 -3.27 5.75
CA SER A 359 -6.18 -1.83 5.49
C SER A 359 -7.61 -1.35 5.72
N ILE A 360 -8.62 -2.06 5.19
CA ILE A 360 -10.04 -1.69 5.32
C ILE A 360 -10.43 -1.66 6.79
N LEU A 361 -10.17 -2.75 7.51
CA LEU A 361 -10.54 -2.85 8.91
C LEU A 361 -9.74 -1.89 9.79
N GLY A 362 -8.47 -1.66 9.45
CA GLY A 362 -7.60 -0.73 10.17
C GLY A 362 -8.08 0.70 10.09
N THR A 363 -8.31 1.22 8.91
CA THR A 363 -8.77 2.60 8.71
C THR A 363 -10.19 2.81 9.25
N THR A 364 -11.06 1.80 9.11
CA THR A 364 -12.41 1.84 9.70
C THR A 364 -12.36 1.84 11.22
N SER A 365 -11.53 0.98 11.84
CA SER A 365 -11.41 0.89 13.30
C SER A 365 -10.84 2.15 13.91
N TRP A 366 -9.87 2.79 13.27
CA TRP A 366 -9.36 4.08 13.73
C TRP A 366 -10.48 5.13 13.83
N GLY A 367 -11.21 5.36 12.74
CA GLY A 367 -12.33 6.31 12.73
C GLY A 367 -13.41 5.95 13.75
N PHE A 368 -13.70 4.66 13.95
CA PHE A 368 -14.65 4.19 14.95
C PHE A 368 -14.18 4.46 16.38
N ILE A 369 -12.91 4.17 16.71
CA ILE A 369 -12.35 4.41 18.03
C ILE A 369 -12.30 5.90 18.35
N VAL A 370 -11.81 6.71 17.41
CA VAL A 370 -11.60 8.16 17.65
C VAL A 370 -12.91 8.90 17.66
N THR A 371 -13.76 8.70 16.65
CA THR A 371 -14.97 9.52 16.44
C THR A 371 -16.20 8.92 17.11
N THR A 372 -16.45 7.62 16.93
CA THR A 372 -17.70 7.00 17.40
C THR A 372 -17.64 6.66 18.89
N MET A 373 -16.52 6.02 19.32
CA MET A 373 -16.31 5.70 20.73
C MET A 373 -15.79 6.90 21.53
N ASN A 374 -15.32 7.94 20.89
CA ASN A 374 -14.75 9.17 21.50
C ASN A 374 -13.61 8.87 22.50
N LEU A 375 -12.77 7.84 22.17
CA LEU A 375 -11.65 7.44 23.02
C LEU A 375 -10.34 8.18 22.69
N GLY A 376 -10.34 8.97 21.60
CA GLY A 376 -9.19 9.77 21.16
C GLY A 376 -8.14 8.97 20.37
N GLN A 377 -7.28 9.71 19.68
CA GLN A 377 -6.24 9.15 18.80
C GLN A 377 -5.14 8.35 19.56
N PRO A 378 -4.74 8.67 20.80
CA PRO A 378 -3.77 7.85 21.53
C PRO A 378 -4.24 6.41 21.77
N VAL A 379 -5.55 6.19 22.02
CA VAL A 379 -6.12 4.86 22.16
C VAL A 379 -6.11 4.12 20.81
N ALA A 380 -6.48 4.82 19.73
CA ALA A 380 -6.42 4.27 18.39
C ALA A 380 -4.97 3.88 18.02
N LEU A 381 -3.97 4.71 18.33
CA LEU A 381 -2.56 4.40 18.10
C LEU A 381 -2.11 3.19 18.93
N SER A 382 -2.57 3.05 20.17
CA SER A 382 -2.29 1.88 21.02
C SER A 382 -2.84 0.59 20.43
N SER A 383 -4.01 0.65 19.77
CA SER A 383 -4.59 -0.50 19.08
C SER A 383 -3.70 -1.01 17.93
N LEU A 384 -2.97 -0.11 17.25
CA LEU A 384 -1.99 -0.50 16.23
C LEU A 384 -0.81 -1.27 16.83
N GLY A 385 -0.36 -0.88 18.03
CA GLY A 385 0.66 -1.62 18.78
C GLY A 385 0.22 -3.06 19.07
N LEU A 386 -1.05 -3.25 19.45
CA LEU A 386 -1.64 -4.58 19.66
C LEU A 386 -1.65 -5.39 18.35
N CYS A 387 -2.01 -4.78 17.22
CA CYS A 387 -1.97 -5.43 15.92
C CYS A 387 -0.55 -5.88 15.55
N ILE A 388 0.47 -5.05 15.76
CA ILE A 388 1.87 -5.42 15.52
C ILE A 388 2.30 -6.57 16.46
N LEU A 389 1.89 -6.56 17.72
CA LEU A 389 2.18 -7.63 18.68
C LEU A 389 1.55 -8.95 18.22
N LEU A 390 0.28 -8.95 17.81
CA LEU A 390 -0.38 -10.12 17.25
C LEU A 390 0.34 -10.64 16.01
N SER A 391 0.73 -9.74 15.12
CA SER A 391 1.54 -10.09 13.95
C SER A 391 2.84 -10.78 14.34
N LEU A 392 3.58 -10.23 15.31
CA LEU A 392 4.84 -10.79 15.80
C LEU A 392 4.64 -12.20 16.37
N ILE A 393 3.59 -12.42 17.17
CA ILE A 393 3.25 -13.74 17.72
C ILE A 393 3.05 -14.76 16.60
N PHE A 394 2.29 -14.41 15.55
CA PHE A 394 2.09 -15.30 14.42
C PHE A 394 3.40 -15.55 13.65
N ILE A 395 4.24 -14.54 13.39
CA ILE A 395 5.54 -14.71 12.71
C ILE A 395 6.46 -15.64 13.52
N LEU A 396 6.55 -15.47 14.85
CA LEU A 396 7.39 -16.30 15.70
C LEU A 396 6.91 -17.74 15.72
N SER A 397 5.60 -17.98 15.67
CA SER A 397 4.99 -19.33 15.68
C SER A 397 5.21 -20.12 14.38
N ILE A 398 5.76 -19.53 13.33
CA ILE A 398 6.07 -20.22 12.09
C ILE A 398 7.34 -21.05 12.30
N GLU A 399 7.30 -22.35 12.07
CA GLU A 399 8.48 -23.22 12.17
C GLU A 399 9.51 -22.90 11.07
N THR A 400 10.81 -22.93 11.42
CA THR A 400 11.90 -22.57 10.49
C THR A 400 12.36 -23.71 9.59
N ASN A 401 11.92 -24.95 9.87
CA ASN A 401 12.29 -26.13 9.09
C ASN A 401 11.34 -26.34 7.90
N TYR A 402 11.47 -25.49 6.88
CA TYR A 402 10.84 -25.75 5.58
C TYR A 402 11.70 -26.77 4.81
N LYS A 403 11.46 -28.07 4.98
CA LYS A 403 11.69 -29.00 3.90
C LYS A 403 10.71 -28.60 2.79
N LYS A 404 11.21 -28.08 1.64
CA LYS A 404 10.46 -28.10 0.39
C LYS A 404 9.95 -29.52 0.25
N ARG A 405 8.66 -29.74 0.44
CA ARG A 405 8.05 -31.01 0.07
C ARG A 405 8.20 -31.10 -1.45
N GLU A 406 9.18 -31.90 -1.88
CA GLU A 406 9.24 -32.38 -3.24
C GLU A 406 7.89 -32.98 -3.59
N LYS A 407 7.36 -32.50 -4.72
CA LYS A 407 6.28 -33.07 -5.54
C LYS A 407 5.54 -34.24 -4.90
N THR A 408 4.50 -33.99 -4.14
CA THR A 408 3.43 -34.95 -3.99
C THR A 408 2.61 -34.90 -5.26
N LYS A 409 2.70 -35.94 -6.07
CA LYS A 409 1.97 -36.19 -7.30
C LYS A 409 0.51 -35.84 -7.12
N TRP A 410 0.06 -34.78 -7.80
CA TRP A 410 -1.34 -34.64 -8.15
C TRP A 410 -1.65 -35.74 -9.16
N LYS A 411 -2.21 -36.84 -8.69
CA LYS A 411 -2.95 -37.77 -9.54
C LYS A 411 -4.35 -37.23 -9.73
N ASN A 412 -4.66 -36.97 -10.98
CA ASN A 412 -5.96 -36.91 -11.69
C ASN A 412 -7.15 -36.26 -10.96
#